data_22489db0d9f91ee4bcbd5b6ddbeec049
#
_entry.id   22489db0d9f91ee4bcbd5b6ddbeec049
#
_cell.length_a   1.000
_cell.length_b   1.000
_cell.length_c   1.000
_cell.angle_alpha   90.00
_cell.angle_beta   90.00
_cell.angle_gamma   90.00
#
_symmetry.space_group_name_H-M   'P 1'
#
loop_
_entity.id
_entity.type
_entity.pdbx_description
1 polymer ?
#
loop_
_entity_poly.entity_id
_entity_poly.type
_entity_poly.pdbx_seq_one_letter_code
_entity_poly.pdbx_strand_id
1 'polypeptide(L)'
;IHVGRVVRNKTNINKGSISIGSAAVDLAEKHLGNLENKSVLVIGAGKMGKLVAKALAEKNLNAIFVANRTYYVAVELANDLNGHPVLFNELGKYVQTADLIISATGAPHYILNKERLEKTDGDFKDLLMIDIANPRDICEDVCELGVKLFNIDDLREIADENTKLRKKEFAEAENIIDEEFSLLKESFKLIGVEDI
;
A
#
# COMPACT_ATOMS: atom_id res chain seq x y z
N ILE A 1 21.97 -2.08 18.93
CA ILE A 1 21.96 -1.48 17.57
C ILE A 1 22.69 -2.40 16.56
N HIS A 2 23.82 -3.03 16.91
CA HIS A 2 24.59 -3.92 16.02
C HIS A 2 23.78 -5.15 15.58
N VAL A 3 23.26 -5.93 16.51
CA VAL A 3 22.49 -7.15 16.24
C VAL A 3 21.28 -6.89 15.31
N GLY A 4 20.51 -5.83 15.58
CA GLY A 4 19.38 -5.49 14.72
C GLY A 4 19.78 -5.12 13.28
N ARG A 5 20.99 -4.62 13.05
CA ARG A 5 21.56 -4.40 11.71
C ARG A 5 21.95 -5.72 11.05
N VAL A 6 22.58 -6.61 11.80
CA VAL A 6 22.97 -7.96 11.32
C VAL A 6 21.74 -8.73 10.89
N VAL A 7 20.70 -8.78 11.73
CA VAL A 7 19.42 -9.44 11.42
C VAL A 7 18.81 -8.88 10.13
N ARG A 8 18.67 -7.53 10.01
CA ARG A 8 18.11 -6.92 8.80
C ARG A 8 18.91 -7.17 7.52
N ASN A 9 20.23 -7.33 7.63
CA ASN A 9 21.10 -7.60 6.49
C ASN A 9 21.12 -9.09 6.09
N LYS A 10 20.96 -9.99 7.02
CA LYS A 10 21.01 -11.45 6.80
C LYS A 10 19.64 -12.08 6.55
N THR A 11 18.54 -11.39 6.89
CA THR A 11 17.18 -11.91 6.74
C THR A 11 16.30 -10.97 5.92
N ASN A 12 15.17 -11.48 5.44
CA ASN A 12 14.13 -10.68 4.78
C ASN A 12 12.99 -10.30 5.74
N ILE A 13 13.23 -10.29 7.05
CA ILE A 13 12.20 -10.04 8.07
C ILE A 13 11.46 -8.70 7.89
N ASN A 14 12.11 -7.73 7.25
CA ASN A 14 11.52 -6.42 6.95
C ASN A 14 10.81 -6.36 5.60
N LYS A 15 10.91 -7.40 4.77
CA LYS A 15 10.33 -7.40 3.42
C LYS A 15 8.89 -7.92 3.44
N GLY A 16 8.10 -7.39 2.51
CA GLY A 16 6.71 -7.77 2.31
C GLY A 16 5.73 -7.08 3.26
N SER A 17 4.59 -6.74 2.73
CA SER A 17 3.52 -6.01 3.41
C SER A 17 2.61 -6.93 4.19
N ILE A 18 2.25 -6.55 5.42
CA ILE A 18 1.29 -7.26 6.28
C ILE A 18 -0.07 -6.53 6.33
N SER A 19 -0.08 -5.22 6.12
CA SER A 19 -1.33 -4.46 6.10
C SER A 19 -1.92 -4.40 4.70
N ILE A 20 -3.24 -4.37 4.60
CA ILE A 20 -3.95 -4.22 3.32
C ILE A 20 -3.48 -2.95 2.58
N GLY A 21 -3.26 -1.85 3.30
CA GLY A 21 -2.79 -0.59 2.68
C GLY A 21 -1.39 -0.72 2.06
N SER A 22 -0.45 -1.36 2.75
CA SER A 22 0.88 -1.60 2.19
C SER A 22 0.88 -2.69 1.12
N ALA A 23 0.03 -3.72 1.24
CA ALA A 23 -0.14 -4.74 0.19
C ALA A 23 -0.68 -4.13 -1.11
N ALA A 24 -1.58 -3.13 -1.02
CA ALA A 24 -2.07 -2.40 -2.19
C ALA A 24 -0.94 -1.63 -2.91
N VAL A 25 -0.04 -1.02 -2.15
CA VAL A 25 1.11 -0.31 -2.72
C VAL A 25 2.12 -1.28 -3.33
N ASP A 26 2.44 -2.39 -2.66
CA ASP A 26 3.32 -3.43 -3.20
C ASP A 26 2.74 -4.04 -4.49
N LEU A 27 1.42 -4.27 -4.53
CA LEU A 27 0.74 -4.76 -5.72
C LEU A 27 0.85 -3.75 -6.88
N ALA A 28 0.65 -2.46 -6.57
CA ALA A 28 0.79 -1.41 -7.55
C ALA A 28 2.22 -1.34 -8.12
N GLU A 29 3.25 -1.42 -7.27
CA GLU A 29 4.65 -1.46 -7.71
C GLU A 29 4.97 -2.69 -8.56
N LYS A 30 4.36 -3.84 -8.25
CA LYS A 30 4.53 -5.06 -9.05
C LYS A 30 3.97 -4.92 -10.46
N HIS A 31 2.89 -4.16 -10.65
CA HIS A 31 2.19 -4.02 -11.94
C HIS A 31 2.64 -2.79 -12.73
N LEU A 32 2.90 -1.67 -12.07
CA LEU A 32 3.29 -0.40 -12.70
C LEU A 32 4.81 -0.18 -12.71
N GLY A 33 5.56 -1.07 -12.06
CA GLY A 33 6.97 -0.86 -11.76
C GLY A 33 7.13 0.14 -10.62
N ASN A 34 8.18 0.97 -10.69
CA ASN A 34 8.36 2.05 -9.72
C ASN A 34 7.18 3.04 -9.80
N LEU A 35 6.63 3.43 -8.66
CA LEU A 35 5.57 4.46 -8.58
C LEU A 35 6.12 5.89 -8.72
N GLU A 36 7.42 6.06 -8.88
CA GLU A 36 8.04 7.35 -9.13
C GLU A 36 7.42 8.02 -10.36
N ASN A 37 7.07 9.30 -10.21
CA ASN A 37 6.39 10.10 -11.23
C ASN A 37 4.97 9.62 -11.61
N LYS A 38 4.38 8.67 -10.90
CA LYS A 38 3.00 8.23 -11.11
C LYS A 38 2.01 9.15 -10.40
N SER A 39 0.83 9.30 -10.99
CA SER A 39 -0.31 10.02 -10.41
C SER A 39 -1.28 9.03 -9.77
N VAL A 40 -1.59 9.23 -8.50
CA VAL A 40 -2.44 8.32 -7.72
C VAL A 40 -3.71 9.04 -7.27
N LEU A 41 -4.86 8.40 -7.49
CA LEU A 41 -6.15 8.85 -6.98
C LEU A 41 -6.63 7.91 -5.86
N VAL A 42 -6.77 8.45 -4.66
CA VAL A 42 -7.35 7.74 -3.51
C VAL A 42 -8.81 8.17 -3.36
N ILE A 43 -9.73 7.22 -3.43
CA ILE A 43 -11.17 7.45 -3.24
C ILE A 43 -11.58 6.89 -1.89
N GLY A 44 -11.98 7.79 -0.99
CA GLY A 44 -12.31 7.46 0.40
C GLY A 44 -11.18 7.77 1.38
N ALA A 45 -11.50 8.60 2.38
CA ALA A 45 -10.57 9.05 3.40
C ALA A 45 -10.93 8.48 4.80
N GLY A 46 -11.55 7.30 4.83
CA GLY A 46 -11.83 6.55 6.04
C GLY A 46 -10.60 5.81 6.58
N LYS A 47 -10.83 4.88 7.52
CA LYS A 47 -9.76 4.10 8.16
C LYS A 47 -8.84 3.40 7.13
N MET A 48 -9.42 2.77 6.11
CA MET A 48 -8.65 2.06 5.08
C MET A 48 -7.91 3.03 4.16
N GLY A 49 -8.57 4.13 3.73
CA GLY A 49 -7.91 5.17 2.95
C GLY A 49 -6.69 5.78 3.64
N LYS A 50 -6.76 6.00 4.97
CA LYS A 50 -5.63 6.47 5.77
C LYS A 50 -4.48 5.46 5.85
N LEU A 51 -4.75 4.16 5.86
CA LEU A 51 -3.71 3.12 5.82
C LEU A 51 -2.98 3.10 4.46
N VAL A 52 -3.73 3.22 3.37
CA VAL A 52 -3.15 3.37 2.02
C VAL A 52 -2.32 4.65 1.92
N ALA A 53 -2.88 5.76 2.37
CA ALA A 53 -2.24 7.06 2.39
C ALA A 53 -0.87 7.01 3.08
N LYS A 54 -0.79 6.37 4.25
CA LYS A 54 0.46 6.19 4.97
C LYS A 54 1.49 5.39 4.17
N ALA A 55 1.08 4.36 3.46
CA ALA A 55 1.99 3.57 2.62
C ALA A 55 2.45 4.34 1.37
N LEU A 56 1.59 5.18 0.79
CA LEU A 56 1.92 6.04 -0.35
C LEU A 56 2.84 7.20 0.01
N ALA A 57 2.76 7.72 1.25
CA ALA A 57 3.56 8.85 1.70
C ALA A 57 5.09 8.61 1.63
N GLU A 58 5.51 7.34 1.63
CA GLU A 58 6.92 6.93 1.51
C GLU A 58 7.40 6.83 0.05
N LYS A 59 6.52 7.11 -0.93
CA LYS A 59 6.81 6.98 -2.37
C LYS A 59 6.99 8.34 -3.03
N ASN A 60 7.91 8.44 -3.98
CA ASN A 60 8.15 9.65 -4.77
C ASN A 60 7.12 9.77 -5.91
N LEU A 61 5.88 10.08 -5.57
CA LEU A 61 4.79 10.22 -6.53
C LEU A 61 4.83 11.58 -7.24
N ASN A 62 4.33 11.64 -8.48
CA ASN A 62 4.13 12.90 -9.20
C ASN A 62 3.02 13.72 -8.55
N ALA A 63 1.88 13.09 -8.29
CA ALA A 63 0.74 13.71 -7.64
C ALA A 63 -0.09 12.67 -6.87
N ILE A 64 -0.65 13.11 -5.75
CA ILE A 64 -1.65 12.36 -4.99
C ILE A 64 -2.92 13.18 -4.93
N PHE A 65 -3.99 12.62 -5.47
CA PHE A 65 -5.33 13.19 -5.41
C PHE A 65 -6.16 12.40 -4.40
N VAL A 66 -6.92 13.11 -3.57
CA VAL A 66 -7.79 12.48 -2.56
C VAL A 66 -9.21 12.94 -2.77
N ALA A 67 -10.10 12.01 -3.06
CA ALA A 67 -11.53 12.26 -3.18
C ALA A 67 -12.28 11.62 -2.01
N ASN A 68 -13.23 12.32 -1.44
CA ASN A 68 -14.14 11.79 -0.45
C ASN A 68 -15.49 12.49 -0.55
N ARG A 69 -16.59 11.77 -0.25
CA ARG A 69 -17.95 12.35 -0.28
C ARG A 69 -18.04 13.61 0.59
N THR A 70 -17.42 13.59 1.76
CA THR A 70 -17.27 14.76 2.62
C THR A 70 -15.94 15.43 2.29
N TYR A 71 -15.96 16.54 1.58
CA TYR A 71 -14.77 17.22 1.07
C TYR A 71 -13.74 17.58 2.14
N TYR A 72 -14.19 18.05 3.31
CA TYR A 72 -13.32 18.38 4.42
C TYR A 72 -12.41 17.21 4.83
N VAL A 73 -12.94 15.99 4.84
CA VAL A 73 -12.17 14.78 5.17
C VAL A 73 -11.14 14.46 4.08
N ALA A 74 -11.45 14.77 2.82
CA ALA A 74 -10.46 14.68 1.74
C ALA A 74 -9.33 15.70 1.90
N VAL A 75 -9.64 16.93 2.34
CA VAL A 75 -8.65 17.99 2.62
C VAL A 75 -7.70 17.54 3.73
N GLU A 76 -8.21 17.02 4.83
CA GLU A 76 -7.36 16.52 5.93
C GLU A 76 -6.37 15.45 5.44
N LEU A 77 -6.85 14.43 4.76
CA LEU A 77 -5.99 13.35 4.28
C LEU A 77 -5.03 13.81 3.18
N ALA A 78 -5.45 14.71 2.30
CA ALA A 78 -4.58 15.27 1.27
C ALA A 78 -3.43 16.07 1.88
N ASN A 79 -3.69 16.86 2.94
CA ASN A 79 -2.64 17.58 3.66
C ASN A 79 -1.62 16.64 4.28
N ASP A 80 -2.05 15.52 4.89
CA ASP A 80 -1.15 14.51 5.46
C ASP A 80 -0.21 13.88 4.40
N LEU A 81 -0.62 13.93 3.13
CA LEU A 81 0.09 13.34 1.99
C LEU A 81 0.86 14.36 1.15
N ASN A 82 0.81 15.65 1.47
CA ASN A 82 1.22 16.72 0.57
C ASN A 82 0.56 16.61 -0.81
N GLY A 83 -0.68 16.13 -0.84
CA GLY A 83 -1.49 15.89 -2.04
C GLY A 83 -2.57 16.94 -2.26
N HIS A 84 -3.48 16.66 -3.17
CA HIS A 84 -4.53 17.56 -3.60
C HIS A 84 -5.92 17.00 -3.30
N PRO A 85 -6.76 17.71 -2.54
CA PRO A 85 -8.15 17.29 -2.34
C PRO A 85 -8.97 17.51 -3.60
N VAL A 86 -9.85 16.55 -3.89
CA VAL A 86 -10.69 16.56 -5.08
C VAL A 86 -12.16 16.58 -4.67
N LEU A 87 -12.95 17.42 -5.32
CA LEU A 87 -14.39 17.38 -5.18
C LEU A 87 -14.96 16.11 -5.80
N PHE A 88 -15.84 15.42 -5.08
CA PHE A 88 -16.34 14.11 -5.50
C PHE A 88 -17.11 14.13 -6.83
N ASN A 89 -17.75 15.26 -7.17
CA ASN A 89 -18.41 15.47 -8.46
C ASN A 89 -17.44 15.73 -9.62
N GLU A 90 -16.15 15.99 -9.34
CA GLU A 90 -15.11 16.18 -10.35
C GLU A 90 -14.24 14.92 -10.55
N LEU A 91 -14.59 13.81 -9.88
CA LEU A 91 -13.83 12.56 -9.88
C LEU A 91 -13.43 12.10 -11.30
N GLY A 92 -14.34 12.23 -12.28
CA GLY A 92 -14.10 11.82 -13.66
C GLY A 92 -12.89 12.47 -14.31
N LYS A 93 -12.57 13.73 -13.97
CA LYS A 93 -11.40 14.44 -14.52
C LYS A 93 -10.08 13.80 -14.02
N TYR A 94 -10.06 13.35 -12.77
CA TYR A 94 -8.86 12.80 -12.15
C TYR A 94 -8.67 11.32 -12.47
N VAL A 95 -9.76 10.60 -12.75
CA VAL A 95 -9.71 9.22 -13.25
C VAL A 95 -8.94 9.13 -14.57
N GLN A 96 -9.12 10.12 -15.47
CA GLN A 96 -8.42 10.18 -16.76
C GLN A 96 -6.90 10.36 -16.65
N THR A 97 -6.45 11.00 -15.59
CA THR A 97 -5.03 11.37 -15.40
C THR A 97 -4.29 10.49 -14.42
N ALA A 98 -4.99 9.58 -13.75
CA ALA A 98 -4.41 8.68 -12.79
C ALA A 98 -3.77 7.47 -13.47
N ASP A 99 -2.59 7.08 -13.01
CA ASP A 99 -1.98 5.77 -13.32
C ASP A 99 -2.50 4.68 -12.37
N LEU A 100 -2.86 5.08 -11.16
CA LEU A 100 -3.35 4.19 -10.10
C LEU A 100 -4.57 4.81 -9.40
N ILE A 101 -5.62 4.02 -9.25
CA ILE A 101 -6.77 4.37 -8.41
C ILE A 101 -6.90 3.36 -7.29
N ILE A 102 -6.97 3.84 -6.04
CA ILE A 102 -7.26 2.98 -4.88
C ILE A 102 -8.56 3.45 -4.25
N SER A 103 -9.58 2.60 -4.26
CA SER A 103 -10.88 2.91 -3.67
C SER A 103 -11.08 2.20 -2.34
N ALA A 104 -11.51 2.95 -1.33
CA ALA A 104 -11.60 2.55 0.07
C ALA A 104 -12.79 3.21 0.79
N THR A 105 -13.97 3.24 0.16
CA THR A 105 -15.14 3.87 0.77
C THR A 105 -16.05 2.87 1.48
N GLY A 106 -17.09 3.35 2.11
CA GLY A 106 -18.22 2.56 2.63
C GLY A 106 -19.49 2.84 1.84
N ALA A 107 -19.39 3.17 0.56
CA ALA A 107 -20.56 3.43 -0.27
C ALA A 107 -21.37 2.13 -0.47
N PRO A 108 -22.71 2.19 -0.43
CA PRO A 108 -23.53 1.00 -0.64
C PRO A 108 -23.72 0.64 -2.13
N HIS A 109 -23.09 1.37 -3.03
CA HIS A 109 -23.20 1.22 -4.49
C HIS A 109 -21.88 1.52 -5.16
N TYR A 110 -21.70 1.05 -6.38
CA TYR A 110 -20.49 1.30 -7.18
C TYR A 110 -20.28 2.80 -7.41
N ILE A 111 -19.05 3.25 -7.16
CA ILE A 111 -18.58 4.60 -7.45
C ILE A 111 -18.07 4.68 -8.88
N LEU A 112 -17.34 3.66 -9.32
CA LEU A 112 -16.82 3.53 -10.69
C LEU A 112 -17.42 2.31 -11.36
N ASN A 113 -17.85 2.47 -12.60
CA ASN A 113 -18.31 1.45 -13.51
C ASN A 113 -17.98 1.85 -14.95
N LYS A 114 -18.12 0.93 -15.88
CA LYS A 114 -17.85 1.16 -17.31
C LYS A 114 -18.58 2.40 -17.85
N GLU A 115 -19.88 2.52 -17.60
CA GLU A 115 -20.69 3.64 -18.07
C GLU A 115 -20.14 5.01 -17.63
N ARG A 116 -19.65 5.11 -16.40
CA ARG A 116 -19.05 6.35 -15.88
C ARG A 116 -17.69 6.62 -16.52
N LEU A 117 -16.89 5.61 -16.78
CA LEU A 117 -15.59 5.75 -17.44
C LEU A 117 -15.78 6.16 -18.90
N GLU A 118 -16.72 5.57 -19.63
CA GLU A 118 -17.03 5.91 -21.02
C GLU A 118 -17.51 7.36 -21.21
N LYS A 119 -18.07 7.96 -20.16
CA LYS A 119 -18.45 9.40 -20.17
C LYS A 119 -17.23 10.33 -20.02
N THR A 120 -16.08 9.78 -19.78
CA THR A 120 -14.81 10.50 -19.75
C THR A 120 -14.02 10.13 -21.01
N ASP A 121 -13.33 11.08 -21.63
CA ASP A 121 -12.59 10.84 -22.89
C ASP A 121 -11.18 10.25 -22.60
N GLY A 122 -11.09 9.23 -21.69
CA GLY A 122 -9.84 8.61 -21.27
C GLY A 122 -9.48 7.33 -22.02
N ASP A 123 -8.18 7.04 -22.17
CA ASP A 123 -7.68 5.70 -22.48
C ASP A 123 -7.28 5.01 -21.16
N PHE A 124 -7.90 3.89 -20.86
CA PHE A 124 -7.77 3.23 -19.55
C PHE A 124 -6.93 1.94 -19.59
N LYS A 125 -6.29 1.63 -20.74
CA LYS A 125 -5.55 0.36 -20.91
C LYS A 125 -4.39 0.15 -19.94
N ASP A 126 -3.76 1.25 -19.50
CA ASP A 126 -2.65 1.20 -18.55
C ASP A 126 -3.07 1.57 -17.13
N LEU A 127 -4.37 1.84 -16.92
CA LEU A 127 -4.90 2.20 -15.62
C LEU A 127 -4.99 0.97 -14.72
N LEU A 128 -4.39 1.09 -13.54
CA LEU A 128 -4.53 0.11 -12.47
C LEU A 128 -5.56 0.60 -11.44
N MET A 129 -6.53 -0.23 -11.13
CA MET A 129 -7.50 0.01 -10.06
C MET A 129 -7.39 -1.04 -8.97
N ILE A 130 -7.43 -0.62 -7.71
CA ILE A 130 -7.43 -1.49 -6.54
C ILE A 130 -8.62 -1.12 -5.66
N ASP A 131 -9.57 -2.03 -5.53
CA ASP A 131 -10.78 -1.86 -4.73
C ASP A 131 -10.66 -2.57 -3.39
N ILE A 132 -10.41 -1.81 -2.33
CA ILE A 132 -10.34 -2.34 -0.96
C ILE A 132 -11.60 -2.03 -0.14
N ALA A 133 -12.65 -1.55 -0.80
CA ALA A 133 -13.92 -1.22 -0.18
C ALA A 133 -14.76 -2.47 0.14
N ASN A 134 -15.60 -2.34 1.14
CA ASN A 134 -16.65 -3.30 1.43
C ASN A 134 -17.93 -2.56 1.88
N PRO A 135 -19.02 -2.57 1.07
CA PRO A 135 -19.16 -3.21 -0.26
C PRO A 135 -18.17 -2.67 -1.31
N ARG A 136 -18.08 -3.33 -2.47
CA ARG A 136 -17.23 -2.94 -3.58
C ARG A 136 -17.60 -1.55 -4.11
N ASP A 137 -16.58 -0.74 -4.39
CA ASP A 137 -16.71 0.59 -4.98
C ASP A 137 -16.63 0.56 -6.51
N ILE A 138 -15.94 -0.45 -7.06
CA ILE A 138 -15.63 -0.55 -8.50
C ILE A 138 -16.33 -1.80 -9.08
N CYS A 139 -17.13 -1.59 -10.12
CA CYS A 139 -17.76 -2.68 -10.85
C CYS A 139 -16.73 -3.39 -11.75
N GLU A 140 -16.81 -4.71 -11.85
CA GLU A 140 -15.88 -5.51 -12.68
C GLU A 140 -15.98 -5.21 -14.18
N ASP A 141 -17.08 -4.58 -14.62
CA ASP A 141 -17.29 -4.18 -16.01
C ASP A 141 -16.24 -3.17 -16.53
N VAL A 142 -15.52 -2.47 -15.64
CA VAL A 142 -14.41 -1.58 -16.03
C VAL A 142 -13.29 -2.33 -16.75
N CYS A 143 -13.14 -3.63 -16.50
CA CYS A 143 -12.13 -4.46 -17.16
C CYS A 143 -12.35 -4.59 -18.68
N GLU A 144 -13.58 -4.38 -19.17
CA GLU A 144 -13.88 -4.36 -20.60
C GLU A 144 -13.23 -3.16 -21.32
N LEU A 145 -12.82 -2.14 -20.58
CA LEU A 145 -12.10 -0.97 -21.10
C LEU A 145 -10.57 -1.15 -21.05
N GLY A 146 -10.09 -2.33 -20.66
CA GLY A 146 -8.67 -2.63 -20.52
C GLY A 146 -8.06 -2.28 -19.17
N VAL A 147 -8.86 -1.80 -18.21
CA VAL A 147 -8.44 -1.54 -16.82
C VAL A 147 -7.99 -2.84 -16.16
N LYS A 148 -6.87 -2.79 -15.42
CA LYS A 148 -6.49 -3.87 -14.50
C LYS A 148 -7.14 -3.61 -13.15
N LEU A 149 -8.03 -4.49 -12.73
CA LEU A 149 -8.74 -4.37 -11.45
C LEU A 149 -8.30 -5.48 -10.49
N PHE A 150 -7.91 -5.08 -9.29
CA PHE A 150 -7.69 -5.96 -8.14
C PHE A 150 -8.59 -5.56 -6.99
N ASN A 151 -8.82 -6.49 -6.10
CA ASN A 151 -9.73 -6.28 -4.99
C ASN A 151 -9.10 -6.68 -3.63
N ILE A 152 -9.85 -6.51 -2.55
CA ILE A 152 -9.35 -6.78 -1.20
C ILE A 152 -8.98 -8.26 -1.00
N ASP A 153 -9.58 -9.20 -1.72
CA ASP A 153 -9.29 -10.63 -1.56
C ASP A 153 -7.93 -10.96 -2.19
N ASP A 154 -7.61 -10.37 -3.35
CA ASP A 154 -6.28 -10.46 -3.98
C ASP A 154 -5.18 -9.93 -3.03
N LEU A 155 -5.47 -8.83 -2.31
CA LEU A 155 -4.54 -8.25 -1.34
C LEU A 155 -4.37 -9.09 -0.09
N ARG A 156 -5.43 -9.78 0.36
CA ARG A 156 -5.34 -10.72 1.49
C ARG A 156 -4.43 -11.90 1.17
N GLU A 157 -4.53 -12.46 -0.02
CA GLU A 157 -3.63 -13.53 -0.45
C GLU A 157 -2.17 -13.10 -0.38
N ILE A 158 -1.84 -11.90 -0.90
CA ILE A 158 -0.49 -11.34 -0.83
C ILE A 158 -0.05 -11.12 0.62
N ALA A 159 -0.90 -10.55 1.47
CA ALA A 159 -0.58 -10.30 2.86
C ALA A 159 -0.36 -11.61 3.65
N ASP A 160 -1.14 -12.65 3.36
CA ASP A 160 -1.01 -13.96 3.98
C ASP A 160 0.26 -14.68 3.54
N GLU A 161 0.63 -14.61 2.26
CA GLU A 161 1.91 -15.13 1.75
C GLU A 161 3.10 -14.42 2.42
N ASN A 162 3.08 -13.11 2.49
CA ASN A 162 4.10 -12.33 3.16
C ASN A 162 4.20 -12.65 4.66
N THR A 163 3.07 -12.90 5.32
CA THR A 163 3.04 -13.33 6.72
C THR A 163 3.68 -14.70 6.91
N LYS A 164 3.43 -15.65 6.00
CA LYS A 164 4.06 -16.98 6.03
C LYS A 164 5.57 -16.89 5.80
N LEU A 165 6.02 -16.08 4.85
CA LEU A 165 7.43 -15.84 4.59
C LEU A 165 8.11 -15.21 5.81
N ARG A 166 7.49 -14.19 6.41
CA ARG A 166 8.04 -13.54 7.60
C ARG A 166 8.15 -14.46 8.80
N LYS A 167 7.23 -15.42 8.98
CA LYS A 167 7.36 -16.44 10.05
C LYS A 167 8.60 -17.33 9.88
N LYS A 168 9.00 -17.65 8.65
CA LYS A 168 10.24 -18.39 8.38
C LYS A 168 11.48 -17.55 8.70
N GLU A 169 11.47 -16.30 8.25
CA GLU A 169 12.56 -15.35 8.52
C GLU A 169 12.71 -15.04 10.02
N PHE A 170 11.62 -15.14 10.79
CA PHE A 170 11.63 -14.94 12.24
C PHE A 170 12.51 -15.99 12.94
N ALA A 171 12.39 -17.26 12.58
CA ALA A 171 13.22 -18.33 13.16
C ALA A 171 14.71 -18.11 12.83
N GLU A 172 15.03 -17.67 11.64
CA GLU A 172 16.40 -17.34 11.26
C GLU A 172 16.93 -16.11 12.00
N ALA A 173 16.08 -15.11 12.20
CA ALA A 173 16.43 -13.94 13.00
C ALA A 173 16.72 -14.30 14.49
N GLU A 174 15.94 -15.21 15.08
CA GLU A 174 16.20 -15.71 16.43
C GLU A 174 17.56 -16.41 16.52
N ASN A 175 17.89 -17.30 15.57
CA ASN A 175 19.19 -17.96 15.53
C ASN A 175 20.36 -16.95 15.46
N ILE A 176 20.23 -15.92 14.62
CA ILE A 176 21.25 -14.86 14.51
C ILE A 176 21.39 -14.09 15.82
N ILE A 177 20.29 -13.80 16.51
CA ILE A 177 20.32 -13.13 17.81
C ILE A 177 21.05 -13.97 18.84
N ASP A 178 20.79 -15.27 18.89
CA ASP A 178 21.42 -16.21 19.82
C ASP A 178 22.93 -16.37 19.54
N GLU A 179 23.34 -16.41 18.25
CA GLU A 179 24.75 -16.41 17.87
C GLU A 179 25.46 -15.12 18.32
N GLU A 180 24.91 -13.96 18.00
CA GLU A 180 25.47 -12.66 18.39
C GLU A 180 25.53 -12.49 19.92
N PHE A 181 24.51 -13.00 20.63
CA PHE A 181 24.49 -12.99 22.08
C PHE A 181 25.59 -13.89 22.69
N SER A 182 25.83 -15.07 22.10
CA SER A 182 26.90 -15.97 22.51
C SER A 182 28.28 -15.35 22.30
N LEU A 183 28.51 -14.72 21.16
CA LEU A 183 29.74 -13.96 20.88
C LEU A 183 29.95 -12.79 21.87
N LEU A 184 28.89 -12.11 22.22
CA LEU A 184 28.95 -11.06 23.25
C LEU A 184 29.33 -11.59 24.60
N LYS A 185 28.73 -12.70 25.03
CA LYS A 185 29.11 -13.38 26.31
C LYS A 185 30.57 -13.80 26.32
N GLU A 186 31.08 -14.38 25.23
CA GLU A 186 32.49 -14.75 25.13
C GLU A 186 33.40 -13.53 25.23
N SER A 187 33.06 -12.44 24.60
CA SER A 187 33.84 -11.19 24.67
C SER A 187 33.88 -10.60 26.09
N PHE A 188 32.81 -10.69 26.85
CA PHE A 188 32.78 -10.26 28.25
C PHE A 188 33.65 -11.15 29.17
N LYS A 189 33.62 -12.47 28.95
CA LYS A 189 34.51 -13.37 29.68
C LYS A 189 35.99 -13.05 29.46
N LEU A 190 36.36 -12.70 28.20
CA LEU A 190 37.73 -12.33 27.86
C LEU A 190 38.19 -11.02 28.53
N ILE A 191 37.25 -10.12 28.87
CA ILE A 191 37.51 -8.81 29.50
C ILE A 191 37.47 -8.94 31.07
N GLY A 192 37.17 -10.13 31.61
CA GLY A 192 37.15 -10.38 33.06
C GLY A 192 35.89 -9.86 33.75
N VAL A 193 34.79 -9.68 33.02
CA VAL A 193 33.48 -9.39 33.60
C VAL A 193 32.76 -10.73 33.76
N GLU A 194 32.90 -11.34 34.93
CA GLU A 194 32.11 -12.50 35.35
C GLU A 194 30.80 -11.99 35.93
N ASP A 195 29.66 -12.54 35.50
CA ASP A 195 28.26 -12.25 35.87
C ASP A 195 27.58 -11.05 35.17
N ILE A 196 26.96 -11.38 34.04
CA ILE A 196 25.67 -10.76 33.62
C ILE A 196 24.66 -11.89 33.34
#